data_bf1d5a86ea6c867407c13cc9d16dc836
#
_entry.id   bf1d5a86ea6c867407c13cc9d16dc836
#
_cell.length_a   1.000
_cell.length_b   1.000
_cell.length_c   1.000
_cell.angle_alpha   90.00
_cell.angle_beta   90.00
_cell.angle_gamma   90.00
#
_symmetry.space_group_name_H-M   'P 1'
#
loop_
_entity.id
_entity.type
_entity.pdbx_description
1 polymer ?
#
loop_
_entity_poly.entity_id
_entity_poly.type
_entity_poly.pdbx_seq_one_letter_code
_entity_poly.pdbx_strand_id
1 'polypeptide(L)'
;MILLSLSFPPPVYSKPQSHFNSSLLSPIQRADFLLMQSLNEEALLLYQSLIVKDEANGYHFRGLVRAYKGMGRLGDAESWLESYLTGNPDSSPALYASGYTFYLKEDMKRAEELLNKALELDANNALALNNLSAVLLSQKSYVQAVNLVHKAIRVNPKEPMFFSNLETIYKRMGDPDLIITDYNFYLKEGGDPDLIRGYGMAVARSMRQLSFRLYSEGHLEQSILKWLEIERVYKEIDHKAGLVPVYFSLGLLHEEKGDHKNARKYFNRVLMLNPSHIQAKKRLSNLR
;
A
#
# COMPACT_ATOMS: atom_id res chain seq x y z
N MET A 1 7.94 -29.32 -25.23
CA MET A 1 8.02 -27.93 -24.74
C MET A 1 6.68 -27.59 -24.06
N ILE A 2 6.55 -27.94 -22.79
CA ILE A 2 5.31 -27.78 -22.01
C ILE A 2 5.48 -26.46 -21.28
N LEU A 3 4.83 -25.43 -21.78
CA LEU A 3 4.62 -24.16 -21.11
C LEU A 3 3.70 -24.41 -19.88
N LEU A 4 4.30 -24.80 -18.77
CA LEU A 4 3.65 -24.66 -17.49
C LEU A 4 3.60 -23.15 -17.20
N SER A 5 2.46 -22.53 -17.54
CA SER A 5 2.10 -21.22 -17.05
C SER A 5 2.13 -21.31 -15.52
N LEU A 6 3.24 -20.86 -14.92
CA LEU A 6 3.26 -20.48 -13.51
C LEU A 6 2.41 -19.22 -13.37
N SER A 7 1.08 -19.36 -13.56
CA SER A 7 0.14 -18.42 -13.02
C SER A 7 0.27 -18.57 -11.50
N PHE A 8 1.15 -17.75 -10.89
CA PHE A 8 0.98 -17.45 -9.49
C PHE A 8 -0.42 -16.83 -9.40
N PRO A 9 -1.39 -17.49 -8.77
CA PRO A 9 -2.63 -16.83 -8.52
C PRO A 9 -2.27 -15.55 -7.76
N PRO A 10 -2.91 -14.39 -8.09
CA PRO A 10 -2.90 -13.29 -7.15
C PRO A 10 -3.23 -13.89 -5.79
N PRO A 11 -2.73 -13.34 -4.68
CA PRO A 11 -3.05 -13.88 -3.37
C PRO A 11 -4.57 -14.10 -3.39
N VAL A 12 -4.95 -15.37 -3.44
CA VAL A 12 -6.34 -15.74 -3.36
C VAL A 12 -6.69 -15.32 -1.94
N TYR A 13 -7.22 -14.12 -1.83
CA TYR A 13 -8.12 -13.83 -0.74
C TYR A 13 -9.31 -14.77 -0.99
N SER A 14 -9.13 -16.04 -0.62
CA SER A 14 -10.24 -16.93 -0.38
C SER A 14 -11.17 -16.09 0.49
N LYS A 15 -12.40 -15.88 0.00
CA LYS A 15 -13.46 -15.35 0.86
C LYS A 15 -13.29 -16.06 2.18
N PRO A 16 -13.08 -15.35 3.30
CA PRO A 16 -12.95 -15.99 4.58
C PRO A 16 -14.26 -16.73 4.85
N GLN A 17 -14.30 -18.00 4.48
CA GLN A 17 -15.24 -18.95 5.02
C GLN A 17 -14.66 -19.32 6.37
N SER A 18 -15.32 -18.87 7.37
CA SER A 18 -15.33 -19.27 8.77
C SER A 18 -15.16 -18.06 9.71
N HIS A 19 -16.24 -17.68 10.35
CA HIS A 19 -16.32 -17.09 11.69
C HIS A 19 -15.18 -16.15 12.09
N PHE A 20 -14.85 -15.17 11.22
CA PHE A 20 -14.08 -14.02 11.65
C PHE A 20 -14.97 -13.25 12.64
N ASN A 21 -14.64 -13.30 13.92
CA ASN A 21 -15.40 -12.61 14.95
C ASN A 21 -15.18 -11.10 14.80
N SER A 22 -16.04 -10.46 14.01
CA SER A 22 -15.99 -9.02 13.75
C SER A 22 -16.15 -8.18 15.03
N SER A 23 -16.55 -8.80 16.17
CA SER A 23 -16.64 -8.12 17.46
C SER A 23 -15.25 -7.76 18.04
N LEU A 24 -14.18 -8.37 17.56
CA LEU A 24 -12.79 -8.06 17.97
C LEU A 24 -12.17 -6.89 17.21
N LEU A 25 -12.83 -6.41 16.15
CA LEU A 25 -12.35 -5.27 15.38
C LEU A 25 -12.70 -3.94 16.07
N SER A 26 -11.78 -2.98 16.02
CA SER A 26 -12.11 -1.59 16.33
C SER A 26 -13.19 -1.08 15.36
N PRO A 27 -13.97 -0.05 15.72
CA PRO A 27 -15.03 0.47 14.85
C PRO A 27 -14.54 0.86 13.44
N ILE A 28 -13.35 1.49 13.33
CA ILE A 28 -12.76 1.84 12.04
C ILE A 28 -12.35 0.59 11.25
N GLN A 29 -11.74 -0.41 11.90
CA GLN A 29 -11.39 -1.67 11.25
C GLN A 29 -12.64 -2.42 10.75
N ARG A 30 -13.74 -2.32 11.50
CA ARG A 30 -15.02 -2.89 11.07
C ARG A 30 -15.58 -2.17 9.85
N ALA A 31 -15.51 -0.84 9.82
CA ALA A 31 -15.94 -0.04 8.67
C ALA A 31 -15.09 -0.35 7.42
N ASP A 32 -13.76 -0.44 7.56
CA ASP A 32 -12.86 -0.84 6.49
C ASP A 32 -13.14 -2.27 6.00
N PHE A 33 -13.43 -3.19 6.91
CA PHE A 33 -13.81 -4.56 6.56
C PHE A 33 -15.11 -4.60 5.73
N LEU A 34 -16.12 -3.81 6.10
CA LEU A 34 -17.37 -3.69 5.33
C LEU A 34 -17.10 -3.16 3.91
N LEU A 35 -16.23 -2.13 3.76
CA LEU A 35 -15.81 -1.66 2.44
C LEU A 35 -15.12 -2.76 1.61
N MET A 36 -14.27 -3.57 2.23
CA MET A 36 -13.61 -4.69 1.55
C MET A 36 -14.60 -5.77 1.08
N GLN A 37 -15.74 -5.92 1.77
CA GLN A 37 -16.83 -6.82 1.39
C GLN A 37 -17.82 -6.17 0.40
N SER A 38 -17.57 -4.92 -0.02
CA SER A 38 -18.49 -4.11 -0.85
C SER A 38 -19.85 -3.82 -0.18
N LEU A 39 -19.93 -3.93 1.14
CA LEU A 39 -21.06 -3.54 1.98
C LEU A 39 -21.02 -2.04 2.25
N ASN A 40 -21.14 -1.26 1.17
CA ASN A 40 -20.81 0.16 1.18
C ASN A 40 -21.80 1.01 1.98
N GLU A 41 -23.09 0.67 1.99
CA GLU A 41 -24.11 1.40 2.78
C GLU A 41 -23.90 1.20 4.28
N GLU A 42 -23.60 -0.02 4.72
CA GLU A 42 -23.32 -0.32 6.13
C GLU A 42 -22.01 0.37 6.56
N ALA A 43 -20.98 0.35 5.71
CA ALA A 43 -19.74 1.07 5.94
C ALA A 43 -19.98 2.59 6.06
N LEU A 44 -20.81 3.18 5.18
CA LEU A 44 -21.17 4.60 5.20
C LEU A 44 -21.77 5.01 6.55
N LEU A 45 -22.78 4.29 7.02
CA LEU A 45 -23.43 4.57 8.30
C LEU A 45 -22.42 4.53 9.47
N LEU A 46 -21.50 3.56 9.43
CA LEU A 46 -20.49 3.44 10.46
C LEU A 46 -19.46 4.58 10.39
N TYR A 47 -19.00 4.99 9.20
CA TYR A 47 -18.12 6.15 9.07
C TYR A 47 -18.80 7.45 9.50
N GLN A 48 -20.08 7.66 9.19
CA GLN A 48 -20.84 8.81 9.70
C GLN A 48 -20.86 8.84 11.22
N SER A 49 -21.10 7.70 11.86
CA SER A 49 -21.07 7.61 13.33
C SER A 49 -19.68 7.85 13.92
N LEU A 50 -18.61 7.47 13.20
CA LEU A 50 -17.23 7.71 13.60
C LEU A 50 -16.86 9.20 13.48
N ILE A 51 -17.31 9.88 12.44
CA ILE A 51 -17.11 11.32 12.26
C ILE A 51 -17.74 12.11 13.42
N VAL A 52 -18.95 11.75 13.83
CA VAL A 52 -19.62 12.41 15.00
C VAL A 52 -18.83 12.23 16.30
N LYS A 53 -18.11 11.11 16.44
CA LYS A 53 -17.30 10.82 17.66
C LYS A 53 -15.92 11.45 17.64
N ASP A 54 -15.34 11.59 16.47
CA ASP A 54 -13.99 12.10 16.26
C ASP A 54 -13.93 12.79 14.90
N GLU A 55 -14.36 14.05 14.87
CA GLU A 55 -14.44 14.90 13.69
C GLU A 55 -13.06 15.38 13.20
N ALA A 56 -12.02 15.25 14.00
CA ALA A 56 -10.65 15.59 13.62
C ALA A 56 -9.98 14.49 12.78
N ASN A 57 -10.55 13.29 12.72
CA ASN A 57 -9.93 12.16 12.08
C ASN A 57 -10.26 12.08 10.58
N GLY A 58 -9.34 12.53 9.74
CA GLY A 58 -9.50 12.52 8.29
C GLY A 58 -9.72 11.13 7.67
N TYR A 59 -9.30 10.04 8.34
CA TYR A 59 -9.54 8.67 7.84
C TYR A 59 -11.02 8.30 7.89
N HIS A 60 -11.82 8.85 8.83
CA HIS A 60 -13.26 8.64 8.87
C HIS A 60 -13.93 9.28 7.64
N PHE A 61 -13.57 10.52 7.31
CA PHE A 61 -14.05 11.21 6.11
C PHE A 61 -13.60 10.51 4.82
N ARG A 62 -12.34 10.04 4.78
CA ARG A 62 -11.85 9.24 3.65
C ARG A 62 -12.69 7.98 3.45
N GLY A 63 -13.01 7.29 4.53
CA GLY A 63 -13.84 6.09 4.52
C GLY A 63 -15.24 6.38 4.00
N LEU A 64 -15.87 7.47 4.44
CA LEU A 64 -17.15 7.95 3.96
C LEU A 64 -17.14 8.16 2.44
N VAL A 65 -16.17 8.90 1.90
CA VAL A 65 -16.05 9.14 0.45
C VAL A 65 -15.83 7.83 -0.31
N ARG A 66 -15.03 6.90 0.23
CA ARG A 66 -14.82 5.57 -0.37
C ARG A 66 -16.11 4.74 -0.41
N ALA A 67 -16.94 4.83 0.62
CA ALA A 67 -18.25 4.16 0.64
C ALA A 67 -19.17 4.71 -0.46
N TYR A 68 -19.30 6.03 -0.59
CA TYR A 68 -20.04 6.65 -1.68
C TYR A 68 -19.47 6.29 -3.06
N LYS A 69 -18.14 6.29 -3.21
CA LYS A 69 -17.48 5.84 -4.44
C LYS A 69 -17.87 4.40 -4.80
N GLY A 70 -17.84 3.50 -3.81
CA GLY A 70 -18.20 2.09 -4.00
C GLY A 70 -19.64 1.88 -4.47
N MET A 71 -20.52 2.82 -4.15
CA MET A 71 -21.92 2.87 -4.62
C MET A 71 -22.11 3.62 -5.96
N GLY A 72 -21.05 4.23 -6.52
CA GLY A 72 -21.16 5.12 -7.68
C GLY A 72 -21.83 6.47 -7.40
N ARG A 73 -21.91 6.89 -6.13
CA ARG A 73 -22.69 8.04 -5.63
C ARG A 73 -21.81 9.19 -5.16
N LEU A 74 -20.78 9.55 -5.93
CA LEU A 74 -19.87 10.66 -5.57
C LEU A 74 -20.57 12.04 -5.48
N GLY A 75 -21.70 12.23 -6.19
CA GLY A 75 -22.52 13.45 -6.05
C GLY A 75 -23.14 13.56 -4.65
N ASP A 76 -23.55 12.44 -4.07
CA ASP A 76 -24.10 12.42 -2.72
C ASP A 76 -23.02 12.69 -1.66
N ALA A 77 -21.78 12.22 -1.91
CA ALA A 77 -20.63 12.58 -1.07
C ALA A 77 -20.36 14.09 -1.07
N GLU A 78 -20.42 14.73 -2.25
CA GLU A 78 -20.29 16.17 -2.41
C GLU A 78 -21.36 16.90 -1.58
N SER A 79 -22.63 16.58 -1.80
CA SER A 79 -23.76 17.21 -1.08
C SER A 79 -23.68 17.02 0.44
N TRP A 80 -23.29 15.83 0.88
CA TRP A 80 -23.13 15.55 2.31
C TRP A 80 -22.01 16.42 2.92
N LEU A 81 -20.85 16.49 2.24
CA LEU A 81 -19.69 17.29 2.69
C LEU A 81 -19.98 18.79 2.67
N GLU A 82 -20.68 19.29 1.66
CA GLU A 82 -21.14 20.71 1.62
C GLU A 82 -22.05 21.04 2.81
N SER A 83 -23.02 20.16 3.09
CA SER A 83 -23.89 20.33 4.26
C SER A 83 -23.09 20.30 5.58
N TYR A 84 -22.13 19.38 5.72
CA TYR A 84 -21.28 19.31 6.90
C TYR A 84 -20.44 20.58 7.08
N LEU A 85 -19.81 21.07 5.99
CA LEU A 85 -18.99 22.28 6.00
C LEU A 85 -19.79 23.57 6.27
N THR A 86 -21.10 23.59 6.00
CA THR A 86 -21.96 24.71 6.39
C THR A 86 -21.98 24.94 7.91
N GLY A 87 -21.97 23.85 8.68
CA GLY A 87 -21.87 23.90 10.15
C GLY A 87 -20.43 23.91 10.70
N ASN A 88 -19.45 23.49 9.90
CA ASN A 88 -18.06 23.28 10.30
C ASN A 88 -17.08 23.82 9.23
N PRO A 89 -17.09 25.13 8.94
CA PRO A 89 -16.36 25.71 7.81
C PRO A 89 -14.83 25.55 7.92
N ASP A 90 -14.30 25.44 9.13
CA ASP A 90 -12.85 25.31 9.43
C ASP A 90 -12.41 23.86 9.64
N SER A 91 -13.20 22.88 9.18
CA SER A 91 -12.84 21.48 9.28
C SER A 91 -11.84 21.09 8.19
N SER A 92 -10.54 21.07 8.51
CA SER A 92 -9.50 20.57 7.60
C SER A 92 -9.78 19.15 7.09
N PRO A 93 -10.24 18.17 7.94
CA PRO A 93 -10.61 16.84 7.46
C PRO A 93 -11.76 16.82 6.47
N ALA A 94 -12.78 17.65 6.65
CA ALA A 94 -13.91 17.72 5.72
C ALA A 94 -13.52 18.40 4.40
N LEU A 95 -12.73 19.48 4.45
CA LEU A 95 -12.18 20.13 3.25
C LEU A 95 -11.28 19.17 2.47
N TYR A 96 -10.42 18.41 3.15
CA TYR A 96 -9.66 17.33 2.53
C TYR A 96 -10.58 16.33 1.80
N ALA A 97 -11.63 15.85 2.47
CA ALA A 97 -12.55 14.88 1.90
C ALA A 97 -13.32 15.42 0.69
N SER A 98 -13.69 16.70 0.73
CA SER A 98 -14.28 17.41 -0.42
C SER A 98 -13.28 17.46 -1.59
N GLY A 99 -12.03 17.85 -1.33
CA GLY A 99 -10.97 17.84 -2.34
C GLY A 99 -10.71 16.43 -2.91
N TYR A 100 -10.73 15.40 -2.06
CA TYR A 100 -10.64 14.00 -2.50
C TYR A 100 -11.82 13.58 -3.37
N THR A 101 -13.04 14.04 -3.05
CA THR A 101 -14.24 13.76 -3.84
C THR A 101 -14.12 14.39 -5.24
N PHE A 102 -13.67 15.65 -5.35
CA PHE A 102 -13.42 16.30 -6.63
C PHE A 102 -12.28 15.66 -7.43
N TYR A 103 -11.20 15.24 -6.76
CA TYR A 103 -10.15 14.43 -7.39
C TYR A 103 -10.71 13.14 -8.03
N LEU A 104 -11.60 12.43 -7.34
CA LEU A 104 -12.26 11.23 -7.86
C LEU A 104 -13.25 11.52 -8.99
N LYS A 105 -13.80 12.73 -9.06
CA LYS A 105 -14.64 13.24 -10.15
C LYS A 105 -13.82 13.83 -11.31
N GLU A 106 -12.49 13.78 -11.22
CA GLU A 106 -11.53 14.31 -12.19
C GLU A 106 -11.58 15.86 -12.34
N ASP A 107 -12.22 16.58 -11.40
CA ASP A 107 -12.16 18.04 -11.30
C ASP A 107 -10.92 18.45 -10.50
N MET A 108 -9.77 18.43 -11.18
CA MET A 108 -8.47 18.70 -10.56
C MET A 108 -8.36 20.12 -10.00
N LYS A 109 -9.04 21.10 -10.63
CA LYS A 109 -9.00 22.50 -10.18
C LYS A 109 -9.67 22.67 -8.81
N ARG A 110 -10.91 22.19 -8.67
CA ARG A 110 -11.61 22.23 -7.37
C ARG A 110 -10.93 21.38 -6.33
N ALA A 111 -10.40 20.20 -6.72
CA ALA A 111 -9.62 19.36 -5.82
C ALA A 111 -8.43 20.14 -5.24
N GLU A 112 -7.65 20.82 -6.07
CA GLU A 112 -6.49 21.61 -5.65
C GLU A 112 -6.89 22.75 -4.71
N GLU A 113 -7.93 23.52 -5.05
CA GLU A 113 -8.43 24.63 -4.22
C GLU A 113 -8.83 24.16 -2.81
N LEU A 114 -9.59 23.07 -2.71
CA LEU A 114 -10.06 22.54 -1.43
C LEU A 114 -8.95 21.89 -0.60
N LEU A 115 -8.01 21.18 -1.25
CA LEU A 115 -6.87 20.60 -0.57
C LEU A 115 -5.92 21.68 -0.03
N ASN A 116 -5.72 22.78 -0.76
CA ASN A 116 -4.95 23.92 -0.26
C ASN A 116 -5.64 24.57 0.94
N LYS A 117 -6.95 24.79 0.91
CA LYS A 117 -7.71 25.29 2.07
C LYS A 117 -7.57 24.35 3.29
N ALA A 118 -7.63 23.04 3.07
CA ALA A 118 -7.41 22.08 4.15
C ALA A 118 -6.01 22.23 4.77
N LEU A 119 -4.97 22.49 3.95
CA LEU A 119 -3.59 22.70 4.39
C LEU A 119 -3.33 24.08 5.01
N GLU A 120 -4.10 25.10 4.65
CA GLU A 120 -4.10 26.40 5.33
C GLU A 120 -4.58 26.28 6.78
N LEU A 121 -5.57 25.42 7.04
CA LEU A 121 -6.09 25.16 8.38
C LEU A 121 -5.22 24.17 9.18
N ASP A 122 -4.72 23.13 8.51
CA ASP A 122 -3.82 22.13 9.10
C ASP A 122 -2.71 21.77 8.11
N ALA A 123 -1.56 22.44 8.25
CA ALA A 123 -0.38 22.23 7.41
C ALA A 123 0.20 20.78 7.52
N ASN A 124 -0.25 20.00 8.50
CA ASN A 124 0.15 18.61 8.74
C ASN A 124 -0.97 17.62 8.42
N ASN A 125 -2.03 18.02 7.72
CA ASN A 125 -3.01 17.08 7.20
C ASN A 125 -2.35 16.17 6.15
N ALA A 126 -1.84 15.01 6.59
CA ALA A 126 -1.09 14.08 5.73
C ALA A 126 -1.91 13.57 4.54
N LEU A 127 -3.23 13.39 4.72
CA LEU A 127 -4.12 12.97 3.64
C LEU A 127 -4.29 14.06 2.59
N ALA A 128 -4.41 15.34 3.01
CA ALA A 128 -4.47 16.47 2.09
C ALA A 128 -3.16 16.65 1.32
N LEU A 129 -2.01 16.58 2.01
CA LEU A 129 -0.67 16.61 1.38
C LEU A 129 -0.54 15.53 0.31
N ASN A 130 -0.93 14.30 0.63
CA ASN A 130 -0.84 13.18 -0.29
C ASN A 130 -1.78 13.33 -1.50
N ASN A 131 -3.01 13.81 -1.29
CA ASN A 131 -3.95 13.99 -2.40
C ASN A 131 -3.57 15.19 -3.28
N LEU A 132 -3.06 16.28 -2.70
CA LEU A 132 -2.52 17.40 -3.47
C LEU A 132 -1.31 16.95 -4.31
N SER A 133 -0.46 16.06 -3.79
CA SER A 133 0.63 15.48 -4.57
C SER A 133 0.12 14.71 -5.80
N ALA A 134 -1.01 13.98 -5.67
CA ALA A 134 -1.63 13.28 -6.79
C ALA A 134 -2.24 14.22 -7.83
N VAL A 135 -2.82 15.34 -7.40
CA VAL A 135 -3.28 16.42 -8.31
C VAL A 135 -2.09 17.01 -9.08
N LEU A 136 -1.01 17.38 -8.40
CA LEU A 136 0.20 17.92 -9.02
C LEU A 136 0.89 16.92 -9.95
N LEU A 137 0.82 15.62 -9.62
CA LEU A 137 1.28 14.56 -10.52
C LEU A 137 0.52 14.56 -11.83
N SER A 138 -0.81 14.75 -11.81
CA SER A 138 -1.64 14.85 -13.02
C SER A 138 -1.25 16.05 -13.89
N GLN A 139 -0.78 17.13 -13.28
CA GLN A 139 -0.27 18.34 -13.92
C GLN A 139 1.21 18.24 -14.33
N LYS A 140 1.86 17.08 -14.12
CA LYS A 140 3.29 16.84 -14.36
C LYS A 140 4.24 17.70 -13.49
N SER A 141 3.75 18.29 -12.42
CA SER A 141 4.52 19.08 -11.44
C SER A 141 5.25 18.14 -10.47
N TYR A 142 6.13 17.29 -11.00
CA TYR A 142 6.72 16.16 -10.28
C TYR A 142 7.49 16.55 -9.02
N VAL A 143 8.32 17.59 -9.09
CA VAL A 143 9.16 18.02 -7.94
C VAL A 143 8.27 18.45 -6.77
N GLN A 144 7.22 19.22 -7.06
CA GLN A 144 6.28 19.66 -6.03
C GLN A 144 5.49 18.47 -5.45
N ALA A 145 5.07 17.54 -6.33
CA ALA A 145 4.38 16.32 -5.91
C ALA A 145 5.25 15.48 -4.96
N VAL A 146 6.54 15.27 -5.29
CA VAL A 146 7.51 14.57 -4.42
C VAL A 146 7.63 15.25 -3.07
N ASN A 147 7.80 16.58 -3.03
CA ASN A 147 7.95 17.32 -1.78
C ASN A 147 6.73 17.15 -0.85
N LEU A 148 5.52 17.20 -1.41
CA LEU A 148 4.29 17.04 -0.64
C LEU A 148 4.13 15.61 -0.10
N VAL A 149 4.38 14.59 -0.93
CA VAL A 149 4.25 13.20 -0.47
C VAL A 149 5.33 12.85 0.56
N HIS A 150 6.55 13.37 0.44
CA HIS A 150 7.56 13.23 1.49
C HIS A 150 7.12 13.88 2.80
N LYS A 151 6.46 15.06 2.73
CA LYS A 151 5.88 15.68 3.93
C LYS A 151 4.78 14.80 4.54
N ALA A 152 3.88 14.23 3.72
CA ALA A 152 2.85 13.31 4.18
C ALA A 152 3.44 12.07 4.88
N ILE A 153 4.49 11.46 4.30
CA ILE A 153 5.21 10.32 4.86
C ILE A 153 5.84 10.67 6.21
N ARG A 154 6.47 11.85 6.36
CA ARG A 154 7.03 12.28 7.64
C ARG A 154 5.98 12.50 8.72
N VAL A 155 4.79 12.99 8.34
CA VAL A 155 3.68 13.17 9.29
C VAL A 155 3.10 11.83 9.74
N ASN A 156 2.92 10.89 8.81
CA ASN A 156 2.41 9.55 9.13
C ASN A 156 3.16 8.46 8.35
N PRO A 157 4.32 8.00 8.84
CA PRO A 157 5.14 6.99 8.18
C PRO A 157 4.50 5.58 8.17
N LYS A 158 3.41 5.38 8.90
CA LYS A 158 2.70 4.09 8.96
C LYS A 158 1.65 3.92 7.86
N GLU A 159 1.38 4.95 7.06
CA GLU A 159 0.38 4.87 5.99
C GLU A 159 1.01 4.37 4.67
N PRO A 160 0.76 3.12 4.26
CA PRO A 160 1.41 2.52 3.08
C PRO A 160 1.04 3.22 1.76
N MET A 161 -0.10 3.90 1.72
CA MET A 161 -0.58 4.59 0.54
C MET A 161 0.37 5.72 0.11
N PHE A 162 0.98 6.42 1.07
CA PHE A 162 1.89 7.53 0.76
C PHE A 162 3.13 7.04 0.01
N PHE A 163 3.70 5.92 0.44
CA PHE A 163 4.82 5.28 -0.27
C PHE A 163 4.43 4.77 -1.66
N SER A 164 3.21 4.25 -1.81
CA SER A 164 2.71 3.81 -3.13
C SER A 164 2.52 4.99 -4.09
N ASN A 165 2.10 6.15 -3.58
CA ASN A 165 2.01 7.36 -4.38
C ASN A 165 3.39 7.88 -4.75
N LEU A 166 4.36 7.88 -3.83
CA LEU A 166 5.75 8.25 -4.12
C LEU A 166 6.35 7.36 -5.21
N GLU A 167 6.20 6.02 -5.12
CA GLU A 167 6.63 5.10 -6.18
C GLU A 167 5.99 5.44 -7.54
N THR A 168 4.70 5.84 -7.53
CA THR A 168 3.99 6.23 -8.74
C THR A 168 4.57 7.50 -9.34
N ILE A 169 4.88 8.50 -8.52
CA ILE A 169 5.50 9.75 -8.95
C ILE A 169 6.88 9.46 -9.56
N TYR A 170 7.74 8.69 -8.89
CA TYR A 170 9.07 8.34 -9.39
C TYR A 170 9.01 7.58 -10.73
N LYS A 171 8.07 6.65 -10.89
CA LYS A 171 7.83 5.97 -12.17
C LYS A 171 7.41 6.94 -13.28
N ARG A 172 6.58 7.94 -12.97
CA ARG A 172 6.16 8.98 -13.93
C ARG A 172 7.27 9.96 -14.27
N MET A 173 8.22 10.17 -13.36
CA MET A 173 9.45 10.94 -13.60
C MET A 173 10.44 10.20 -14.51
N GLY A 174 10.29 8.88 -14.68
CA GLY A 174 11.21 8.03 -15.42
C GLY A 174 12.36 7.46 -14.59
N ASP A 175 12.36 7.69 -13.28
CA ASP A 175 13.40 7.20 -12.36
C ASP A 175 12.77 6.46 -11.17
N PRO A 176 12.31 5.21 -11.39
CA PRO A 176 11.69 4.41 -10.32
C PRO A 176 12.65 4.01 -9.21
N ASP A 177 13.97 4.10 -9.42
CA ASP A 177 14.98 3.67 -8.46
C ASP A 177 15.24 4.73 -7.37
N LEU A 178 14.69 5.93 -7.50
CA LEU A 178 14.75 6.95 -6.44
C LEU A 178 14.19 6.46 -5.09
N ILE A 179 13.25 5.52 -5.11
CA ILE A 179 12.74 4.90 -3.87
C ILE A 179 13.83 4.14 -3.11
N ILE A 180 14.81 3.55 -3.82
CA ILE A 180 15.97 2.85 -3.24
C ILE A 180 16.93 3.88 -2.64
N THR A 181 17.11 5.01 -3.32
CA THR A 181 17.93 6.13 -2.84
C THR A 181 17.40 6.68 -1.52
N ASP A 182 16.08 6.92 -1.44
CA ASP A 182 15.42 7.36 -0.21
C ASP A 182 15.59 6.34 0.93
N TYR A 183 15.36 5.06 0.65
CA TYR A 183 15.55 3.99 1.63
C TYR A 183 16.97 3.98 2.20
N ASN A 184 17.97 4.00 1.31
CA ASN A 184 19.36 3.97 1.72
C ASN A 184 19.77 5.22 2.52
N PHE A 185 19.21 6.39 2.17
CA PHE A 185 19.40 7.63 2.91
C PHE A 185 18.91 7.48 4.36
N TYR A 186 17.64 7.09 4.57
CA TYR A 186 17.08 6.96 5.91
C TYR A 186 17.73 5.82 6.71
N LEU A 187 18.12 4.73 6.05
CA LEU A 187 18.84 3.63 6.70
C LEU A 187 20.21 4.07 7.21
N LYS A 188 20.93 4.87 6.44
CA LYS A 188 22.26 5.40 6.81
C LYS A 188 22.21 6.46 7.90
N GLU A 189 21.27 7.38 7.79
CA GLU A 189 21.12 8.50 8.75
C GLU A 189 20.53 8.06 10.09
N GLY A 190 20.11 6.79 10.25
CA GLY A 190 19.49 6.29 11.48
C GLY A 190 18.13 6.94 11.75
N GLY A 191 17.33 7.11 10.70
CA GLY A 191 16.01 7.74 10.76
C GLY A 191 14.99 6.99 11.61
N ASP A 192 13.79 7.55 11.72
CA ASP A 192 12.65 6.91 12.38
C ASP A 192 12.46 5.47 11.87
N PRO A 193 12.40 4.46 12.74
CA PRO A 193 12.19 3.06 12.34
C PRO A 193 10.96 2.84 11.47
N ASP A 194 9.88 3.59 11.68
CA ASP A 194 8.66 3.50 10.87
C ASP A 194 8.88 4.05 9.45
N LEU A 195 9.69 5.12 9.29
CA LEU A 195 10.13 5.61 7.97
C LEU A 195 10.97 4.57 7.24
N ILE A 196 12.01 4.04 7.89
CA ILE A 196 12.89 3.02 7.31
C ILE A 196 12.06 1.80 6.89
N ARG A 197 11.13 1.37 7.73
CA ARG A 197 10.22 0.26 7.44
C ARG A 197 9.33 0.55 6.23
N GLY A 198 8.72 1.74 6.18
CA GLY A 198 7.85 2.14 5.08
C GLY A 198 8.59 2.16 3.73
N TYR A 199 9.75 2.80 3.67
CA TYR A 199 10.61 2.80 2.48
C TYR A 199 11.10 1.40 2.12
N GLY A 200 11.54 0.59 3.09
CA GLY A 200 11.97 -0.79 2.84
C GLY A 200 10.85 -1.66 2.26
N MET A 201 9.62 -1.49 2.72
CA MET A 201 8.45 -2.17 2.15
C MET A 201 8.17 -1.73 0.70
N ALA A 202 8.33 -0.45 0.38
CA ALA A 202 8.19 0.07 -0.98
C ALA A 202 9.29 -0.48 -1.90
N VAL A 203 10.56 -0.42 -1.47
CA VAL A 203 11.70 -1.01 -2.19
C VAL A 203 11.48 -2.50 -2.47
N ALA A 204 11.09 -3.28 -1.46
CA ALA A 204 10.83 -4.72 -1.62
C ALA A 204 9.69 -4.99 -2.63
N ARG A 205 8.66 -4.14 -2.67
CA ARG A 205 7.56 -4.21 -3.64
C ARG A 205 8.05 -3.94 -5.07
N SER A 206 8.83 -2.88 -5.27
CA SER A 206 9.41 -2.51 -6.56
C SER A 206 10.34 -3.61 -7.08
N MET A 207 11.25 -4.10 -6.24
CA MET A 207 12.18 -5.18 -6.58
C MET A 207 11.46 -6.50 -6.92
N ARG A 208 10.36 -6.81 -6.23
CA ARG A 208 9.56 -8.00 -6.52
C ARG A 208 8.92 -7.91 -7.90
N GLN A 209 8.38 -6.76 -8.30
CA GLN A 209 7.83 -6.56 -9.64
C GLN A 209 8.91 -6.73 -10.72
N LEU A 210 10.10 -6.18 -10.47
CA LEU A 210 11.25 -6.32 -11.36
C LEU A 210 11.70 -7.78 -11.46
N SER A 211 11.77 -8.49 -10.32
CA SER A 211 12.17 -9.90 -10.29
C SER A 211 11.23 -10.79 -11.11
N PHE A 212 9.91 -10.60 -11.01
CA PHE A 212 8.94 -11.34 -11.82
C PHE A 212 9.08 -11.03 -13.30
N ARG A 213 9.32 -9.76 -13.68
CA ARG A 213 9.57 -9.39 -15.06
C ARG A 213 10.83 -10.06 -15.60
N LEU A 214 11.96 -9.98 -14.90
CA LEU A 214 13.21 -10.62 -15.27
C LEU A 214 13.04 -12.13 -15.45
N TYR A 215 12.29 -12.77 -14.56
CA TYR A 215 11.98 -14.18 -14.68
C TYR A 215 11.17 -14.49 -15.96
N SER A 216 10.13 -13.69 -16.25
CA SER A 216 9.30 -13.89 -17.45
C SER A 216 10.06 -13.65 -18.76
N GLU A 217 11.12 -12.85 -18.71
CA GLU A 217 12.03 -12.56 -19.83
C GLU A 217 13.17 -13.62 -19.95
N GLY A 218 13.20 -14.62 -19.08
CA GLY A 218 14.21 -15.68 -19.07
C GLY A 218 15.51 -15.33 -18.35
N HIS A 219 15.58 -14.21 -17.66
CA HIS A 219 16.75 -13.75 -16.90
C HIS A 219 16.77 -14.32 -15.48
N LEU A 220 16.83 -15.66 -15.36
CA LEU A 220 16.71 -16.40 -14.10
C LEU A 220 17.69 -15.92 -13.02
N GLU A 221 18.98 -15.76 -13.37
CA GLU A 221 20.02 -15.34 -12.41
C GLU A 221 19.76 -13.93 -11.88
N GLN A 222 19.36 -13.00 -12.76
CA GLN A 222 19.05 -11.64 -12.35
C GLN A 222 17.82 -11.60 -11.45
N SER A 223 16.82 -12.44 -11.72
CA SER A 223 15.64 -12.60 -10.86
C SER A 223 16.05 -13.08 -9.47
N ILE A 224 16.93 -14.10 -9.37
CA ILE A 224 17.46 -14.60 -8.08
C ILE A 224 18.15 -13.47 -7.31
N LEU A 225 18.99 -12.68 -7.98
CA LEU A 225 19.68 -11.55 -7.34
C LEU A 225 18.69 -10.54 -6.74
N LYS A 226 17.61 -10.21 -7.45
CA LYS A 226 16.57 -9.31 -6.93
C LYS A 226 15.83 -9.90 -5.73
N TRP A 227 15.56 -11.19 -5.71
CA TRP A 227 14.98 -11.86 -4.54
C TRP A 227 15.92 -11.86 -3.34
N LEU A 228 17.23 -11.98 -3.55
CA LEU A 228 18.23 -11.86 -2.48
C LEU A 228 18.30 -10.43 -1.90
N GLU A 229 18.15 -9.40 -2.75
CA GLU A 229 18.04 -8.01 -2.31
C GLU A 229 16.78 -7.80 -1.44
N ILE A 230 15.64 -8.38 -1.82
CA ILE A 230 14.40 -8.34 -1.02
C ILE A 230 14.61 -9.05 0.32
N GLU A 231 15.29 -10.21 0.33
CA GLU A 231 15.65 -10.92 1.58
C GLU A 231 16.43 -10.00 2.52
N ARG A 232 17.44 -9.28 2.00
CA ARG A 232 18.24 -8.33 2.78
C ARG A 232 17.37 -7.23 3.37
N VAL A 233 16.58 -6.55 2.54
CA VAL A 233 15.68 -5.46 2.99
C VAL A 233 14.73 -5.95 4.08
N TYR A 234 14.07 -7.10 3.91
CA TYR A 234 13.14 -7.62 4.92
C TYR A 234 13.80 -8.00 6.23
N LYS A 235 15.09 -8.39 6.20
CA LYS A 235 15.88 -8.61 7.43
C LYS A 235 16.22 -7.29 8.12
N GLU A 236 16.61 -6.28 7.35
CA GLU A 236 16.96 -4.95 7.88
C GLU A 236 15.79 -4.28 8.58
N ILE A 237 14.56 -4.45 8.06
CA ILE A 237 13.34 -3.89 8.65
C ILE A 237 12.59 -4.87 9.59
N ASP A 238 13.19 -5.99 9.96
CA ASP A 238 12.60 -7.09 10.77
C ASP A 238 11.22 -7.56 10.30
N HIS A 239 11.03 -7.68 8.98
CA HIS A 239 9.75 -8.10 8.40
C HIS A 239 9.70 -9.62 8.16
N LYS A 240 9.62 -10.41 9.23
CA LYS A 240 9.64 -11.90 9.19
C LYS A 240 8.55 -12.51 8.31
N ALA A 241 7.32 -11.96 8.35
CA ALA A 241 6.22 -12.46 7.53
C ALA A 241 6.51 -12.36 6.02
N GLY A 242 7.21 -11.31 5.59
CA GLY A 242 7.63 -11.11 4.21
C GLY A 242 8.72 -12.08 3.75
N LEU A 243 9.52 -12.62 4.66
CA LEU A 243 10.57 -13.59 4.32
C LEU A 243 10.02 -14.95 3.86
N VAL A 244 8.83 -15.36 4.29
CA VAL A 244 8.23 -16.64 3.89
C VAL A 244 8.05 -16.73 2.38
N PRO A 245 7.34 -15.81 1.70
CA PRO A 245 7.21 -15.86 0.24
C PRO A 245 8.55 -15.65 -0.48
N VAL A 246 9.47 -14.85 0.08
CA VAL A 246 10.82 -14.67 -0.50
C VAL A 246 11.59 -15.96 -0.52
N TYR A 247 11.67 -16.67 0.61
CA TYR A 247 12.36 -17.95 0.68
C TYR A 247 11.69 -19.00 -0.22
N PHE A 248 10.37 -19.00 -0.31
CA PHE A 248 9.68 -19.92 -1.19
C PHE A 248 10.01 -19.64 -2.66
N SER A 249 10.03 -18.38 -3.09
CA SER A 249 10.40 -17.98 -4.45
C SER A 249 11.85 -18.33 -4.77
N LEU A 250 12.81 -18.06 -3.86
CA LEU A 250 14.21 -18.45 -4.01
C LEU A 250 14.36 -19.98 -4.10
N GLY A 251 13.60 -20.74 -3.29
CA GLY A 251 13.58 -22.19 -3.38
C GLY A 251 13.15 -22.70 -4.76
N LEU A 252 12.09 -22.13 -5.32
CA LEU A 252 11.59 -22.48 -6.66
C LEU A 252 12.60 -22.15 -7.77
N LEU A 253 13.19 -20.94 -7.74
CA LEU A 253 14.15 -20.50 -8.74
C LEU A 253 15.43 -21.34 -8.73
N HIS A 254 15.94 -21.72 -7.54
CA HIS A 254 17.08 -22.64 -7.41
C HIS A 254 16.73 -24.08 -7.86
N GLU A 255 15.51 -24.53 -7.59
CA GLU A 255 15.03 -25.83 -8.08
C GLU A 255 15.02 -25.86 -9.61
N GLU A 256 14.49 -24.82 -10.25
CA GLU A 256 14.44 -24.67 -11.72
C GLU A 256 15.85 -24.62 -12.34
N LYS A 257 16.79 -23.96 -11.66
CA LYS A 257 18.21 -23.94 -12.05
C LYS A 257 18.90 -25.29 -11.93
N GLY A 258 18.30 -26.28 -11.24
CA GLY A 258 18.95 -27.56 -10.90
C GLY A 258 19.83 -27.49 -9.65
N ASP A 259 19.85 -26.36 -8.94
CA ASP A 259 20.60 -26.19 -7.69
C ASP A 259 19.79 -26.70 -6.49
N HIS A 260 19.67 -28.04 -6.43
CA HIS A 260 18.87 -28.69 -5.41
C HIS A 260 19.39 -28.44 -3.98
N LYS A 261 20.67 -28.13 -3.81
CA LYS A 261 21.26 -27.79 -2.51
C LYS A 261 20.68 -26.50 -1.96
N ASN A 262 20.68 -25.43 -2.75
CA ASN A 262 20.11 -24.14 -2.35
C ASN A 262 18.58 -24.19 -2.32
N ALA A 263 17.93 -24.91 -3.23
CA ALA A 263 16.47 -25.13 -3.18
C ALA A 263 16.04 -25.71 -1.83
N ARG A 264 16.68 -26.80 -1.36
CA ARG A 264 16.44 -27.40 -0.03
C ARG A 264 16.67 -26.41 1.11
N LYS A 265 17.77 -25.65 1.04
CA LYS A 265 18.09 -24.63 2.05
C LYS A 265 16.95 -23.61 2.20
N TYR A 266 16.43 -23.10 1.10
CA TYR A 266 15.37 -22.08 1.12
C TYR A 266 14.01 -22.67 1.52
N PHE A 267 13.62 -23.85 1.05
CA PHE A 267 12.38 -24.49 1.51
C PHE A 267 12.42 -24.84 3.02
N ASN A 268 13.57 -25.22 3.54
CA ASN A 268 13.73 -25.40 4.99
C ASN A 268 13.56 -24.08 5.75
N ARG A 269 14.10 -22.96 5.24
CA ARG A 269 13.86 -21.62 5.83
C ARG A 269 12.39 -21.24 5.82
N VAL A 270 11.64 -21.59 4.78
CA VAL A 270 10.17 -21.42 4.76
C VAL A 270 9.55 -22.18 5.94
N LEU A 271 9.91 -23.45 6.14
CA LEU A 271 9.35 -24.28 7.21
C LEU A 271 9.79 -23.86 8.62
N MET A 272 10.95 -23.23 8.75
CA MET A 272 11.37 -22.62 10.04
C MET A 272 10.47 -21.46 10.44
N LEU A 273 9.99 -20.65 9.46
CA LEU A 273 9.11 -19.51 9.72
C LEU A 273 7.63 -19.89 9.69
N ASN A 274 7.26 -20.87 8.88
CA ASN A 274 5.90 -21.39 8.73
C ASN A 274 5.91 -22.93 8.62
N PRO A 275 5.88 -23.64 9.76
CA PRO A 275 5.93 -25.10 9.77
C PRO A 275 4.76 -25.79 9.05
N SER A 276 3.66 -25.09 8.83
CA SER A 276 2.46 -25.61 8.15
C SER A 276 2.45 -25.38 6.63
N HIS A 277 3.52 -24.83 6.04
CA HIS A 277 3.57 -24.48 4.62
C HIS A 277 3.58 -25.73 3.73
N ILE A 278 2.39 -26.16 3.26
CA ILE A 278 2.17 -27.44 2.55
C ILE A 278 3.04 -27.54 1.28
N GLN A 279 3.12 -26.48 0.48
CA GLN A 279 3.87 -26.50 -0.77
C GLN A 279 5.37 -26.67 -0.55
N ALA A 280 5.96 -26.04 0.48
CA ALA A 280 7.39 -26.22 0.80
C ALA A 280 7.69 -27.66 1.23
N LYS A 281 6.81 -28.28 2.03
CA LYS A 281 6.95 -29.71 2.40
C LYS A 281 6.93 -30.59 1.16
N LYS A 282 5.99 -30.40 0.25
CA LYS A 282 5.87 -31.16 -0.99
C LYS A 282 7.11 -31.01 -1.86
N ARG A 283 7.64 -29.79 -2.03
CA ARG A 283 8.86 -29.55 -2.82
C ARG A 283 10.07 -30.25 -2.21
N LEU A 284 10.26 -30.17 -0.90
CA LEU A 284 11.35 -30.86 -0.21
C LEU A 284 11.30 -32.38 -0.37
N SER A 285 10.12 -33.01 -0.38
CA SER A 285 9.99 -34.45 -0.61
C SER A 285 10.39 -34.89 -2.03
N ASN A 286 10.19 -33.97 -3.01
CA ASN A 286 10.52 -34.25 -4.42
C ASN A 286 12.00 -34.03 -4.74
N LEU A 287 12.74 -33.29 -3.92
CA LEU A 287 14.17 -33.03 -4.08
C LEU A 287 15.08 -34.10 -3.50
N ARG A 288 14.56 -35.30 -3.22
CA ARG A 288 15.32 -36.44 -2.67
C ARG A 288 16.29 -37.04 -3.66
#